data_43f31f43d101915b91d550ae4ab8d5aa
#
_entry.id   43f31f43d101915b91d550ae4ab8d5aa
#
_cell.length_a   1.000
_cell.length_b   1.000
_cell.length_c   1.000
_cell.angle_alpha   90.00
_cell.angle_beta   90.00
_cell.angle_gamma   90.00
#
_symmetry.space_group_name_H-M   'P 1'
#
loop_
_entity.id
_entity.type
_entity.pdbx_description
1 polymer ?
#
loop_
_entity_poly.entity_id
_entity_poly.type
_entity_poly.pdbx_seq_one_letter_code
_entity_poly.pdbx_strand_id
1 'polypeptide(L)'
;MDKIKQLFANNYSWAQRMKEENSTYFKELADHQTPHYLWIGCSDSRVPAEKLTNLEPGELFVHRNVANQVIHTDFNCLSVVQYAVDVLKIEHIIICGHT
;
A
#
# COMPACT_ATOMS: atom_id res chain seq x y z
N MET A 1 6.60 -19.61 -21.36
CA MET A 1 7.08 -18.25 -21.14
C MET A 1 7.67 -18.13 -19.74
N ASP A 2 8.75 -17.42 -19.61
CA ASP A 2 9.35 -17.09 -18.32
C ASP A 2 8.34 -16.28 -17.49
N LYS A 3 8.12 -16.71 -16.24
CA LYS A 3 7.15 -16.06 -15.35
C LYS A 3 7.51 -14.61 -15.04
N ILE A 4 8.80 -14.31 -14.93
CA ILE A 4 9.26 -12.94 -14.67
C ILE A 4 8.96 -12.03 -15.88
N LYS A 5 9.24 -12.51 -17.08
CA LYS A 5 8.93 -11.76 -18.30
C LYS A 5 7.43 -11.48 -18.42
N GLN A 6 6.61 -12.45 -18.00
CA GLN A 6 5.16 -12.26 -17.98
C GLN A 6 4.74 -11.13 -17.04
N LEU A 7 5.38 -11.02 -15.87
CA LEU A 7 5.09 -9.94 -14.94
C LEU A 7 5.43 -8.57 -15.54
N PHE A 8 6.56 -8.45 -16.24
CA PHE A 8 6.91 -7.20 -16.92
C PHE A 8 5.91 -6.84 -18.00
N ALA A 9 5.48 -7.82 -18.79
CA ALA A 9 4.47 -7.61 -19.82
C ALA A 9 3.14 -7.17 -19.21
N ASN A 10 2.72 -7.81 -18.12
CA ASN A 10 1.51 -7.45 -17.39
C ASN A 10 1.60 -6.03 -16.84
N ASN A 11 2.75 -5.65 -16.30
CA ASN A 11 2.96 -4.32 -15.76
C ASN A 11 2.85 -3.27 -16.87
N TYR A 12 3.49 -3.51 -18.00
CA TYR A 12 3.42 -2.59 -19.15
C TYR A 12 1.97 -2.40 -19.59
N SER A 13 1.24 -3.51 -19.77
CA SER A 13 -0.16 -3.46 -20.20
C SER A 13 -1.05 -2.73 -19.20
N TRP A 14 -0.84 -2.99 -17.91
CA TRP A 14 -1.57 -2.30 -16.85
C TRP A 14 -1.31 -0.80 -16.87
N ALA A 15 -0.05 -0.39 -17.01
CA ALA A 15 0.31 1.04 -17.04
C ALA A 15 -0.34 1.74 -18.23
N GLN A 16 -0.38 1.08 -19.39
CA GLN A 16 -1.03 1.65 -20.58
C GLN A 16 -2.54 1.80 -20.37
N ARG A 17 -3.19 0.80 -19.77
CA ARG A 17 -4.63 0.89 -19.47
C ARG A 17 -4.94 2.04 -18.52
N MET A 18 -4.11 2.22 -17.48
CA MET A 18 -4.33 3.31 -16.53
C MET A 18 -4.23 4.67 -17.21
N LYS A 19 -3.26 4.85 -18.11
CA LYS A 19 -3.11 6.09 -18.88
C LYS A 19 -4.25 6.32 -19.84
N GLU A 20 -4.81 5.27 -20.46
CA GLU A 20 -5.95 5.37 -21.36
C GLU A 20 -7.22 5.78 -20.62
N GLU A 21 -7.44 5.23 -19.41
CA GLU A 21 -8.59 5.56 -18.58
C GLU A 21 -8.49 6.96 -17.97
N ASN A 22 -7.28 7.37 -17.60
CA ASN A 22 -7.01 8.67 -17.01
C ASN A 22 -5.57 9.09 -17.36
N SER A 23 -5.42 10.03 -18.28
CA SER A 23 -4.12 10.45 -18.81
C SER A 23 -3.18 11.03 -17.75
N THR A 24 -3.71 11.50 -16.62
CA THR A 24 -2.94 12.08 -15.51
C THR A 24 -2.82 11.16 -14.30
N TYR A 25 -3.17 9.87 -14.44
CA TYR A 25 -3.24 8.92 -13.32
C TYR A 25 -1.95 8.90 -12.50
N PHE A 26 -0.82 8.67 -13.17
CA PHE A 26 0.46 8.55 -12.45
C PHE A 26 0.95 9.89 -11.91
N LYS A 27 0.66 10.97 -12.61
CA LYS A 27 1.02 12.31 -12.13
C LYS A 27 0.25 12.65 -10.87
N GLU A 28 -1.03 12.37 -10.84
CA GLU A 28 -1.87 12.60 -9.64
C GLU A 28 -1.35 11.81 -8.44
N LEU A 29 -0.99 10.53 -8.65
CA LEU A 29 -0.42 9.71 -7.58
C LEU A 29 0.95 10.24 -7.12
N ALA A 30 1.78 10.73 -8.05
CA ALA A 30 3.10 11.26 -7.70
C ALA A 30 3.04 12.58 -6.95
N ASP A 31 2.06 13.43 -7.27
CA ASP A 31 1.93 14.77 -6.71
C ASP A 31 1.28 14.78 -5.31
N HIS A 32 0.56 13.74 -4.95
CA HIS A 32 -0.20 13.70 -3.70
C HIS A 32 0.12 12.47 -2.86
N GLN A 33 0.50 12.70 -1.61
CA GLN A 33 0.68 11.67 -0.59
C GLN A 33 -0.13 12.10 0.64
N THR A 34 -1.44 11.83 0.58
CA THR A 34 -2.37 12.23 1.64
C THR A 34 -3.26 11.07 2.08
N PRO A 35 -2.68 9.93 2.49
CA PRO A 35 -3.48 8.83 3.01
C PRO A 35 -4.11 9.22 4.34
N HIS A 36 -5.32 8.70 4.59
CA HIS A 36 -6.03 8.97 5.84
C HIS A 36 -5.79 7.90 6.90
N TYR A 37 -5.26 6.75 6.51
CA TYR A 37 -5.13 5.58 7.39
C TYR A 37 -3.75 4.97 7.25
N LEU A 38 -3.18 4.53 8.38
CA LEU A 38 -2.07 3.57 8.37
C LEU A 38 -2.68 2.18 8.53
N TRP A 39 -2.33 1.28 7.61
CA TRP A 39 -2.76 -0.11 7.64
C TRP A 39 -1.55 -0.99 7.95
N ILE A 40 -1.64 -1.76 9.03
CA ILE A 40 -0.61 -2.75 9.37
C ILE A 40 -1.25 -4.12 9.20
N GLY A 41 -0.82 -4.85 8.19
CA GLY A 41 -1.36 -6.14 7.82
C GLY A 41 -0.34 -7.26 7.83
N CYS A 42 -0.84 -8.48 7.63
CA CYS A 42 0.01 -9.66 7.57
C CYS A 42 0.54 -9.87 6.15
N SER A 43 1.82 -10.23 6.05
CA SER A 43 2.44 -10.55 4.76
C SER A 43 1.80 -11.79 4.11
N ASP A 44 1.20 -12.68 4.90
CA ASP A 44 0.52 -13.87 4.39
C ASP A 44 -0.91 -13.60 3.91
N SER A 45 -1.43 -12.40 4.08
CA SER A 45 -2.76 -12.06 3.55
C SER A 45 -2.75 -12.11 2.02
N ARG A 46 -3.75 -12.77 1.43
CA ARG A 46 -3.86 -12.93 -0.02
C ARG A 46 -4.66 -11.81 -0.68
N VAL A 47 -5.27 -10.95 0.13
CA VAL A 47 -6.05 -9.83 -0.39
C VAL A 47 -5.35 -8.52 -0.05
N PRO A 48 -5.04 -7.69 -1.05
CA PRO A 48 -4.45 -6.36 -0.79
C PRO A 48 -5.38 -5.48 0.04
N ALA A 49 -4.79 -4.63 0.88
CA ALA A 49 -5.54 -3.77 1.80
C ALA A 49 -6.55 -2.86 1.07
N GLU A 50 -6.15 -2.28 -0.03
CA GLU A 50 -7.01 -1.39 -0.83
C GLU A 50 -8.21 -2.13 -1.41
N LYS A 51 -8.01 -3.39 -1.83
CA LYS A 51 -9.10 -4.25 -2.30
C LYS A 51 -10.12 -4.49 -1.21
N LEU A 52 -9.62 -4.84 -0.02
CA LEU A 52 -10.43 -5.22 1.12
C LEU A 52 -11.29 -4.05 1.62
N THR A 53 -10.78 -2.86 1.53
CA THR A 53 -11.43 -1.63 2.01
C THR A 53 -12.13 -0.85 0.91
N ASN A 54 -12.04 -1.30 -0.33
CA ASN A 54 -12.58 -0.62 -1.50
C ASN A 54 -12.03 0.81 -1.66
N LEU A 55 -10.73 0.95 -1.45
CA LEU A 55 -10.03 2.21 -1.63
C LEU A 55 -9.14 2.17 -2.85
N GLU A 56 -8.77 3.33 -3.33
CA GLU A 56 -7.86 3.47 -4.46
C GLU A 56 -6.39 3.52 -3.97
N PRO A 57 -5.42 3.23 -4.85
CA PRO A 57 -4.00 3.39 -4.51
C PRO A 57 -3.71 4.78 -3.97
N GLY A 58 -2.92 4.86 -2.91
CA GLY A 58 -2.54 6.12 -2.28
C GLY A 58 -3.45 6.55 -1.13
N GLU A 59 -4.60 5.92 -0.94
CA GLU A 59 -5.49 6.25 0.16
C GLU A 59 -5.11 5.60 1.48
N LEU A 60 -4.33 4.51 1.41
CA LEU A 60 -3.79 3.83 2.58
C LEU A 60 -2.27 3.96 2.59
N PHE A 61 -1.68 4.19 3.75
CA PHE A 61 -0.26 4.03 4.00
C PHE A 61 -0.07 2.63 4.58
N VAL A 62 0.58 1.72 3.84
CA VAL A 62 0.52 0.29 4.12
C VAL A 62 1.88 -0.23 4.61
N HIS A 63 1.86 -0.93 5.73
CA HIS A 63 2.97 -1.74 6.22
C HIS A 63 2.51 -3.18 6.40
N ARG A 64 3.31 -4.14 5.95
CA ARG A 64 3.01 -5.56 6.12
C ARG A 64 4.21 -6.28 6.72
N ASN A 65 3.95 -7.12 7.70
CA ASN A 65 4.95 -8.01 8.28
C ASN A 65 4.29 -9.36 8.58
N VAL A 66 5.08 -10.33 9.02
CA VAL A 66 4.53 -11.63 9.40
C VAL A 66 3.71 -11.45 10.68
N ALA A 67 2.43 -11.79 10.61
CA ALA A 67 1.47 -11.75 11.71
C ALA A 67 1.07 -10.33 12.14
N ASN A 68 1.17 -9.34 11.24
CA ASN A 68 0.69 -7.96 11.48
C ASN A 68 1.09 -7.42 12.85
N GLN A 69 2.35 -7.55 13.22
CA GLN A 69 2.86 -7.21 14.55
C GLN A 69 3.37 -5.77 14.62
N VAL A 70 3.22 -5.18 15.82
CA VAL A 70 3.85 -3.90 16.16
C VAL A 70 4.72 -4.19 17.39
N ILE A 71 6.00 -4.48 17.15
CA ILE A 71 6.94 -4.86 18.19
C ILE A 71 7.83 -3.67 18.50
N HIS A 72 8.04 -3.37 19.77
CA HIS A 72 8.78 -2.18 20.23
C HIS A 72 10.26 -2.21 19.87
N THR A 73 10.80 -3.33 19.41
CA THR A 73 12.19 -3.45 18.93
C THR A 73 12.27 -3.57 17.41
N ASP A 74 11.15 -3.55 16.71
CA ASP A 74 11.12 -3.58 15.25
C ASP A 74 11.20 -2.15 14.72
N PHE A 75 12.42 -1.67 14.48
CA PHE A 75 12.63 -0.30 14.03
C PHE A 75 11.99 -0.02 12.67
N ASN A 76 11.86 -1.01 11.82
CA ASN A 76 11.21 -0.80 10.53
C ASN A 76 9.71 -0.48 10.69
N CYS A 77 9.02 -1.27 11.49
CA CYS A 77 7.61 -1.00 11.79
C CYS A 77 7.46 0.35 12.50
N LEU A 78 8.30 0.63 13.50
CA LEU A 78 8.26 1.89 14.23
C LEU A 78 8.54 3.09 13.33
N SER A 79 9.41 2.95 12.35
CA SER A 79 9.67 4.02 11.38
C SER A 79 8.44 4.33 10.54
N VAL A 80 7.70 3.30 10.15
CA VAL A 80 6.43 3.48 9.42
C VAL A 80 5.41 4.22 10.27
N VAL A 81 5.26 3.80 11.53
CA VAL A 81 4.33 4.45 12.46
C VAL A 81 4.71 5.90 12.69
N GLN A 82 5.98 6.17 12.93
CA GLN A 82 6.47 7.53 13.16
C GLN A 82 6.23 8.42 11.94
N TYR A 83 6.55 7.93 10.76
CA TYR A 83 6.33 8.69 9.53
C TYR A 83 4.84 8.98 9.33
N ALA A 84 3.99 8.01 9.54
CA ALA A 84 2.55 8.17 9.42
C ALA A 84 2.00 9.24 10.37
N VAL A 85 2.43 9.19 11.62
CA VAL A 85 1.92 10.10 12.66
C VAL A 85 2.53 11.49 12.53
N ASP A 86 3.85 11.58 12.43
CA ASP A 86 4.57 12.84 12.53
C ASP A 86 4.63 13.61 11.20
N VAL A 87 4.76 12.91 10.08
CA VAL A 87 4.91 13.54 8.76
C VAL A 87 3.58 13.57 8.02
N LEU A 88 2.92 12.45 7.88
CA LEU A 88 1.65 12.37 7.13
C LEU A 88 0.44 12.82 7.94
N LYS A 89 0.57 12.95 9.25
CA LYS A 89 -0.52 13.39 10.16
C LYS A 89 -1.75 12.49 10.07
N ILE A 90 -1.51 11.19 9.93
CA ILE A 90 -2.56 10.19 9.88
C ILE A 90 -3.21 10.07 11.27
N GLU A 91 -4.54 10.05 11.30
CA GLU A 91 -5.30 10.00 12.56
C GLU A 91 -5.78 8.61 12.95
N HIS A 92 -5.79 7.66 12.01
CA HIS A 92 -6.30 6.31 12.25
C HIS A 92 -5.27 5.24 11.89
N ILE A 93 -4.99 4.36 12.84
CA ILE A 93 -4.12 3.21 12.64
C ILE A 93 -4.98 1.95 12.74
N ILE A 94 -4.93 1.14 11.68
CA ILE A 94 -5.69 -0.10 11.59
C ILE A 94 -4.72 -1.26 11.59
N ILE A 95 -4.88 -2.20 12.52
CA ILE A 95 -4.12 -3.44 12.56
C ILE A 95 -5.08 -4.56 12.18
N CYS A 96 -4.80 -5.22 11.06
CA CYS A 96 -5.72 -6.23 10.51
C CYS A 96 -5.03 -7.58 10.41
N GLY A 97 -5.58 -8.55 11.12
CA GLY A 97 -5.17 -9.94 11.02
C GLY A 97 -6.12 -10.73 10.12
N HIS A 98 -5.88 -12.04 10.05
CA HIS A 98 -6.73 -12.96 9.29
C HIS A 98 -6.72 -14.34 9.93
N THR A 99 -7.72 -15.19 9.57
CA THR A 99 -7.76 -16.59 10.00
C THR A 99 -6.93 -17.49 9.10
#